data_d38ef99e381bc300a6b5102e6aa9bdd0
#
_entry.id   d38ef99e381bc300a6b5102e6aa9bdd0
#
_cell.length_a   1.000
_cell.length_b   1.000
_cell.length_c   1.000
_cell.angle_alpha   90.00
_cell.angle_beta   90.00
_cell.angle_gamma   90.00
#
_symmetry.space_group_name_H-M   'P 1'
#
loop_
_entity.id
_entity.type
_entity.pdbx_description
1 polymer ?
#
loop_
_entity_poly.entity_id
_entity_poly.type
_entity_poly.pdbx_seq_one_letter_code
_entity_poly.pdbx_strand_id
1 'polypeptide(L)'
;MSSKDKNFKMDVLPAKVIFFLCLVTTLYFNTQFYDAFNSAKLLVLILGSSWMLGYLIRYQVQDFASSIKTTENILFKVLILSFILSLCLSSLFAYNKNVAVLGESFRRNGLLTYLALLVFFLVSKKFIRVPNIYASLNIVNFTIFLVVTYAFIQIYGKDPVNWSSKQVFSTLGNTNFSGAVMSILAILIFGQICIREIRILRRIFLILLFLFTLFAIYRTNARQALIQLTIGLLCFSIYFAWRKKRIYGLILSFISLVLIIFGLLGALNSGPFKGFIYKDSVSVRGFYWRAGIRMFKENPWFGVGLDNYNYFFKQYRDVDYSLRYGFDLTSSNAHNVFIQNFATGGFFVGTSYILLQIYIFFRAIKLLSFSFSSRDSLIKVSIVISWIAYQVQSLVSIDNIGISIWGSVLGGSIVGMSSIDRQSPQIHKSEKGFATKSDGSRLLLSAICFFCSLLIVIPMYRVDHSVWLSVATKNPGDKEKELIFKLNSESVLNSNFAPTDYKNVIFSSMFENQDLKLVNEKIKVQYNKDPRNLDTLSLLIYCEEKLSNYQQAIDYRLKVTKLDPWNAKNYLGLAQLYKVIGDKNNMKLSVQKILAFASKDPIADVAVKEFLGNSNN
;
A
#
# COMPACT_ATOMS: atom_id res chain seq x y z
N MET A 1 -24.43 -46.26 1.09
CA MET A 1 -24.04 -44.97 1.65
C MET A 1 -24.25 -45.01 3.16
N SER A 2 -23.19 -45.19 3.92
CA SER A 2 -23.21 -45.44 5.35
C SER A 2 -23.47 -44.17 6.15
N SER A 3 -24.32 -44.28 7.19
CA SER A 3 -24.75 -43.22 8.12
C SER A 3 -23.64 -42.54 8.96
N LYS A 4 -22.35 -42.74 8.63
CA LYS A 4 -21.19 -42.22 9.40
C LYS A 4 -20.68 -40.85 8.97
N ASP A 5 -21.16 -40.25 7.87
CA ASP A 5 -20.65 -38.99 7.33
C ASP A 5 -21.37 -37.72 7.81
N LYS A 6 -22.28 -37.83 8.79
CA LYS A 6 -23.14 -36.69 9.19
C LYS A 6 -22.54 -35.69 10.18
N ASN A 7 -21.30 -35.83 10.68
CA ASN A 7 -20.86 -35.05 11.86
C ASN A 7 -19.57 -34.27 11.74
N PHE A 8 -19.11 -33.86 10.55
CA PHE A 8 -18.03 -32.90 10.41
C PHE A 8 -18.51 -31.65 9.65
N LYS A 9 -19.40 -30.86 10.23
CA LYS A 9 -19.61 -29.48 9.80
C LYS A 9 -18.41 -28.67 10.29
N MET A 10 -17.30 -28.64 9.51
CA MET A 10 -16.27 -27.62 9.69
C MET A 10 -16.94 -26.27 9.61
N ASP A 11 -16.59 -25.37 10.54
CA ASP A 11 -17.10 -24.00 10.53
C ASP A 11 -16.57 -23.28 9.27
N VAL A 12 -17.40 -23.19 8.25
CA VAL A 12 -17.08 -22.56 6.95
C VAL A 12 -17.29 -21.05 7.03
N LEU A 13 -18.02 -20.59 8.04
CA LEU A 13 -18.41 -19.19 8.17
C LEU A 13 -17.19 -18.24 8.25
N PRO A 14 -16.15 -18.47 9.09
CA PRO A 14 -15.01 -17.57 9.15
C PRO A 14 -14.28 -17.43 7.81
N ALA A 15 -14.10 -18.54 7.07
CA ALA A 15 -13.48 -18.48 5.76
C ALA A 15 -14.30 -17.65 4.75
N LYS A 16 -15.62 -17.82 4.73
CA LYS A 16 -16.50 -16.98 3.88
C LYS A 16 -16.43 -15.51 4.28
N VAL A 17 -16.43 -15.21 5.56
CA VAL A 17 -16.32 -13.81 6.06
C VAL A 17 -14.97 -13.20 5.66
N ILE A 18 -13.85 -13.94 5.77
CA ILE A 18 -12.54 -13.45 5.32
C ILE A 18 -12.60 -13.05 3.84
N PHE A 19 -13.07 -13.93 2.97
CA PHE A 19 -13.14 -13.65 1.53
C PHE A 19 -14.17 -12.55 1.19
N PHE A 20 -15.27 -12.46 1.94
CA PHE A 20 -16.23 -11.37 1.81
C PHE A 20 -15.61 -10.02 2.20
N LEU A 21 -14.82 -9.96 3.27
CA LEU A 21 -14.08 -8.74 3.65
C LEU A 21 -13.00 -8.39 2.61
N CYS A 22 -12.34 -9.38 2.00
CA CYS A 22 -11.45 -9.14 0.85
C CYS A 22 -12.22 -8.53 -0.33
N LEU A 23 -13.42 -9.04 -0.64
CA LEU A 23 -14.29 -8.49 -1.67
C LEU A 23 -14.64 -7.03 -1.36
N VAL A 24 -15.18 -6.76 -0.16
CA VAL A 24 -15.59 -5.40 0.21
C VAL A 24 -14.40 -4.44 0.21
N THR A 25 -13.25 -4.83 0.79
CA THR A 25 -12.04 -3.99 0.79
C THR A 25 -11.53 -3.71 -0.63
N THR A 26 -11.63 -4.69 -1.54
CA THR A 26 -11.20 -4.52 -2.94
C THR A 26 -12.13 -3.56 -3.69
N LEU A 27 -13.43 -3.65 -3.48
CA LEU A 27 -14.44 -2.93 -4.26
C LEU A 27 -14.76 -1.55 -3.71
N TYR A 28 -14.73 -1.38 -2.37
CA TYR A 28 -15.24 -0.17 -1.75
C TYR A 28 -14.37 1.06 -2.05
N PHE A 29 -15.01 2.10 -2.54
CA PHE A 29 -14.51 3.46 -2.63
C PHE A 29 -15.65 4.45 -2.34
N ASN A 30 -15.34 5.69 -1.98
CA ASN A 30 -16.34 6.70 -1.65
C ASN A 30 -15.98 8.03 -2.33
N THR A 31 -16.83 8.46 -3.27
CA THR A 31 -16.63 9.70 -4.04
C THR A 31 -16.83 10.98 -3.21
N GLN A 32 -17.40 10.86 -2.02
CA GLN A 32 -17.55 11.96 -1.05
C GLN A 32 -16.40 11.99 -0.02
N PHE A 33 -15.29 11.34 -0.35
CA PHE A 33 -14.04 11.43 0.41
C PHE A 33 -13.00 12.20 -0.38
N TYR A 34 -12.13 12.91 0.31
CA TYR A 34 -10.99 13.57 -0.30
C TYR A 34 -9.99 12.55 -0.87
N ASP A 35 -9.71 11.47 -0.11
CA ASP A 35 -9.10 10.25 -0.65
C ASP A 35 -10.19 9.18 -0.89
N ALA A 36 -10.76 9.18 -2.07
CA ALA A 36 -11.87 8.31 -2.42
C ALA A 36 -11.56 6.80 -2.28
N PHE A 37 -10.30 6.38 -2.37
CA PHE A 37 -9.92 4.96 -2.47
C PHE A 37 -9.28 4.42 -1.19
N ASN A 38 -8.13 4.95 -0.78
CA ASN A 38 -7.35 4.31 0.29
C ASN A 38 -7.95 4.57 1.67
N SER A 39 -8.43 5.78 1.95
CA SER A 39 -9.17 6.08 3.18
C SER A 39 -10.41 5.21 3.30
N ALA A 40 -11.21 5.10 2.24
CA ALA A 40 -12.40 4.26 2.24
C ALA A 40 -12.07 2.78 2.55
N LYS A 41 -11.03 2.23 1.89
CA LYS A 41 -10.57 0.85 2.12
C LYS A 41 -10.01 0.63 3.53
N LEU A 42 -9.32 1.62 4.09
CA LEU A 42 -8.79 1.53 5.45
C LEU A 42 -9.92 1.39 6.48
N LEU A 43 -11.01 2.15 6.34
CA LEU A 43 -12.15 2.04 7.25
C LEU A 43 -12.74 0.63 7.26
N VAL A 44 -12.95 0.04 6.08
CA VAL A 44 -13.42 -1.36 5.93
C VAL A 44 -12.42 -2.34 6.53
N LEU A 45 -11.13 -2.13 6.29
CA LEU A 45 -10.06 -3.00 6.79
C LEU A 45 -10.04 -2.99 8.34
N ILE A 46 -10.13 -1.81 8.97
CA ILE A 46 -10.15 -1.68 10.44
C ILE A 46 -11.40 -2.36 11.02
N LEU A 47 -12.58 -2.08 10.50
CA LEU A 47 -13.83 -2.69 10.98
C LEU A 47 -13.79 -4.22 10.86
N GLY A 48 -13.40 -4.71 9.68
CA GLY A 48 -13.30 -6.14 9.41
C GLY A 48 -12.27 -6.85 10.27
N SER A 49 -11.06 -6.28 10.39
CA SER A 49 -10.00 -6.85 11.22
C SER A 49 -10.37 -6.85 12.71
N SER A 50 -11.01 -5.81 13.22
CA SER A 50 -11.43 -5.73 14.61
C SER A 50 -12.47 -6.80 14.94
N TRP A 51 -13.46 -7.00 14.05
CA TRP A 51 -14.44 -8.07 14.21
C TRP A 51 -13.76 -9.45 14.21
N MET A 52 -12.84 -9.70 13.26
CA MET A 52 -12.11 -10.94 13.15
C MET A 52 -11.15 -11.16 14.33
N LEU A 53 -10.59 -10.10 14.90
CA LEU A 53 -9.71 -10.16 16.08
C LEU A 53 -10.48 -10.68 17.30
N GLY A 54 -11.68 -10.14 17.57
CA GLY A 54 -12.53 -10.61 18.66
C GLY A 54 -12.87 -12.11 18.52
N TYR A 55 -13.18 -12.54 17.31
CA TYR A 55 -13.43 -13.94 17.00
C TYR A 55 -12.20 -14.83 17.24
N LEU A 56 -11.01 -14.37 16.82
CA LEU A 56 -9.74 -15.08 16.99
C LEU A 56 -9.32 -15.20 18.47
N ILE A 57 -9.40 -14.11 19.23
CA ILE A 57 -9.02 -14.08 20.66
C ILE A 57 -9.82 -15.13 21.43
N ARG A 58 -11.14 -15.14 21.27
CA ARG A 58 -11.99 -16.08 21.98
C ARG A 58 -11.72 -17.54 21.60
N TYR A 59 -11.36 -17.77 20.34
CA TYR A 59 -10.95 -19.09 19.87
C TYR A 59 -9.62 -19.53 20.50
N GLN A 60 -8.63 -18.64 20.56
CA GLN A 60 -7.29 -18.95 21.11
C GLN A 60 -7.29 -19.16 22.62
N VAL A 61 -8.12 -18.43 23.38
CA VAL A 61 -8.23 -18.64 24.83
C VAL A 61 -8.69 -20.06 25.17
N GLN A 62 -9.50 -20.66 24.30
CA GLN A 62 -9.93 -22.06 24.47
C GLN A 62 -8.82 -23.07 24.08
N ASP A 63 -7.99 -22.74 23.09
CA ASP A 63 -6.89 -23.62 22.62
C ASP A 63 -5.57 -23.44 23.41
N PHE A 64 -5.40 -22.35 24.16
CA PHE A 64 -4.13 -22.01 24.83
C PHE A 64 -3.71 -23.08 25.85
N ALA A 65 -4.68 -23.69 26.51
CA ALA A 65 -4.43 -24.77 27.47
C ALA A 65 -3.90 -26.08 26.81
N SER A 66 -4.15 -26.29 25.51
CA SER A 66 -3.84 -27.54 24.81
C SER A 66 -2.67 -27.47 23.80
N SER A 67 -2.19 -26.28 23.45
CA SER A 67 -1.34 -26.06 22.27
C SER A 67 0.11 -25.68 22.57
N ILE A 68 0.69 -26.06 23.69
CA ILE A 68 2.11 -25.81 23.94
C ILE A 68 2.92 -27.06 23.56
N LYS A 69 3.96 -26.88 22.71
CA LYS A 69 5.15 -27.78 22.54
C LYS A 69 5.48 -28.28 21.13
N THR A 70 5.43 -27.44 20.11
CA THR A 70 6.28 -27.73 18.94
C THR A 70 7.17 -26.53 18.61
N THR A 71 8.44 -26.78 18.28
CA THR A 71 9.45 -25.76 17.93
C THR A 71 8.97 -24.87 16.78
N GLU A 72 8.24 -25.43 15.80
CA GLU A 72 7.64 -24.67 14.69
C GLU A 72 6.64 -23.61 15.17
N ASN A 73 5.86 -23.91 16.23
CA ASN A 73 4.91 -22.95 16.80
C ASN A 73 5.62 -21.82 17.56
N ILE A 74 6.75 -22.12 18.20
CA ILE A 74 7.55 -21.14 18.92
C ILE A 74 8.18 -20.16 17.93
N LEU A 75 8.85 -20.65 16.88
CA LEU A 75 9.45 -19.80 15.85
C LEU A 75 8.41 -18.86 15.22
N PHE A 76 7.25 -19.39 14.86
CA PHE A 76 6.17 -18.57 14.29
C PHE A 76 5.71 -17.48 15.26
N LYS A 77 5.51 -17.81 16.55
CA LYS A 77 5.12 -16.82 17.58
C LYS A 77 6.18 -15.75 17.75
N VAL A 78 7.45 -16.13 17.78
CA VAL A 78 8.57 -15.17 17.87
C VAL A 78 8.58 -14.24 16.68
N LEU A 79 8.44 -14.75 15.45
CA LEU A 79 8.40 -13.92 14.24
C LEU A 79 7.25 -12.91 14.26
N ILE A 80 6.04 -13.35 14.64
CA ILE A 80 4.88 -12.45 14.72
C ILE A 80 5.07 -11.39 15.82
N LEU A 81 5.54 -11.80 17.00
CA LEU A 81 5.76 -10.87 18.11
C LEU A 81 6.87 -9.86 17.78
N SER A 82 7.97 -10.32 17.17
CA SER A 82 9.07 -9.45 16.72
C SER A 82 8.55 -8.43 15.69
N PHE A 83 7.71 -8.85 14.74
CA PHE A 83 7.14 -7.96 13.74
C PHE A 83 6.22 -6.92 14.38
N ILE A 84 5.31 -7.31 15.28
CA ILE A 84 4.44 -6.37 16.02
C ILE A 84 5.28 -5.37 16.82
N LEU A 85 6.23 -5.86 17.59
CA LEU A 85 7.09 -5.02 18.43
C LEU A 85 7.88 -4.02 17.59
N SER A 86 8.47 -4.47 16.48
CA SER A 86 9.23 -3.60 15.58
C SER A 86 8.35 -2.50 14.94
N LEU A 87 7.12 -2.82 14.53
CA LEU A 87 6.16 -1.84 14.00
C LEU A 87 5.78 -0.79 15.07
N CYS A 88 5.52 -1.23 16.30
CA CYS A 88 5.20 -0.34 17.42
C CYS A 88 6.39 0.57 17.76
N LEU A 89 7.61 0.03 17.84
CA LEU A 89 8.82 0.82 18.11
C LEU A 89 9.09 1.82 16.98
N SER A 90 9.03 1.40 15.71
CA SER A 90 9.19 2.33 14.58
C SER A 90 8.16 3.46 14.60
N SER A 91 6.91 3.18 14.97
CA SER A 91 5.87 4.21 15.10
C SER A 91 6.11 5.15 16.28
N LEU A 92 6.62 4.63 17.40
CA LEU A 92 6.94 5.42 18.59
C LEU A 92 8.09 6.41 18.34
N PHE A 93 9.11 5.97 17.61
CA PHE A 93 10.29 6.77 17.25
C PHE A 93 10.14 7.50 15.90
N ALA A 94 8.97 7.40 15.26
CA ALA A 94 8.71 8.08 13.99
C ALA A 94 8.81 9.60 14.13
N TYR A 95 9.27 10.23 13.05
CA TYR A 95 9.30 11.68 12.93
C TYR A 95 7.88 12.25 13.07
N ASN A 96 6.95 11.86 12.21
CA ASN A 96 5.53 12.20 12.33
C ASN A 96 4.76 10.96 12.81
N LYS A 97 4.43 10.95 14.12
CA LYS A 97 3.75 9.82 14.77
C LYS A 97 2.33 9.62 14.25
N ASN A 98 1.64 10.70 13.86
CA ASN A 98 0.29 10.61 13.32
C ASN A 98 0.31 9.85 11.98
N VAL A 99 1.22 10.22 11.08
CA VAL A 99 1.46 9.51 9.81
C VAL A 99 1.89 8.06 10.06
N ALA A 100 2.78 7.82 11.03
CA ALA A 100 3.22 6.46 11.34
C ALA A 100 2.09 5.55 11.84
N VAL A 101 1.09 6.09 12.52
CA VAL A 101 -0.06 5.32 13.03
C VAL A 101 -1.17 5.20 11.98
N LEU A 102 -1.60 6.32 11.40
CA LEU A 102 -2.78 6.39 10.51
C LEU A 102 -2.43 6.18 9.03
N GLY A 103 -1.17 6.30 8.67
CA GLY A 103 -0.68 6.33 7.28
C GLY A 103 -0.70 7.73 6.67
N GLU A 104 0.14 7.93 5.67
CA GLU A 104 0.18 9.13 4.82
C GLU A 104 -1.13 9.24 4.02
N SER A 105 -1.54 10.47 3.73
CA SER A 105 -2.68 10.76 2.86
C SER A 105 -2.51 10.06 1.51
N PHE A 106 -3.56 9.46 0.98
CA PHE A 106 -3.54 8.71 -0.28
C PHE A 106 -2.75 7.40 -0.29
N ARG A 107 -2.15 6.95 0.86
CA ARG A 107 -1.49 5.63 0.99
C ARG A 107 -2.07 4.80 2.12
N ARG A 108 -2.19 5.40 3.30
CA ARG A 108 -2.78 4.76 4.49
C ARG A 108 -2.05 3.47 4.91
N ASN A 109 -0.73 3.42 4.74
CA ASN A 109 0.10 2.27 5.08
C ASN A 109 0.81 2.42 6.45
N GLY A 110 0.12 2.98 7.44
CA GLY A 110 0.59 3.13 8.81
C GLY A 110 0.42 1.87 9.67
N LEU A 111 0.73 2.00 10.95
CA LEU A 111 0.66 0.93 11.95
C LEU A 111 -0.70 0.21 11.97
N LEU A 112 -1.80 0.96 11.91
CA LEU A 112 -3.15 0.37 11.92
C LEU A 112 -3.37 -0.56 10.72
N THR A 113 -2.88 -0.20 9.54
CA THR A 113 -2.97 -1.02 8.34
C THR A 113 -2.17 -2.31 8.49
N TYR A 114 -0.91 -2.21 8.96
CA TYR A 114 -0.09 -3.41 9.18
C TYR A 114 -0.69 -4.36 10.22
N LEU A 115 -1.18 -3.83 11.33
CA LEU A 115 -1.84 -4.66 12.36
C LEU A 115 -3.14 -5.29 11.86
N ALA A 116 -3.95 -4.56 11.11
CA ALA A 116 -5.16 -5.10 10.51
C ALA A 116 -4.87 -6.22 9.50
N LEU A 117 -3.87 -6.02 8.61
CA LEU A 117 -3.42 -7.05 7.67
C LEU A 117 -2.85 -8.28 8.39
N LEU A 118 -2.14 -8.09 9.50
CA LEU A 118 -1.65 -9.18 10.33
C LEU A 118 -2.79 -9.99 10.96
N VAL A 119 -3.88 -9.34 11.37
CA VAL A 119 -5.10 -10.04 11.84
C VAL A 119 -5.65 -10.92 10.70
N PHE A 120 -5.79 -10.39 9.47
CA PHE A 120 -6.23 -11.18 8.33
C PHE A 120 -5.31 -12.37 8.05
N PHE A 121 -3.99 -12.19 8.16
CA PHE A 121 -3.02 -13.28 8.04
C PHE A 121 -3.24 -14.37 9.11
N LEU A 122 -3.37 -13.99 10.39
CA LEU A 122 -3.54 -14.92 11.51
C LEU A 122 -4.87 -15.69 11.44
N VAL A 123 -5.95 -14.98 11.08
CA VAL A 123 -7.28 -15.59 10.94
C VAL A 123 -7.29 -16.54 9.74
N SER A 124 -6.66 -16.17 8.63
CA SER A 124 -6.51 -17.05 7.47
C SER A 124 -5.71 -18.29 7.77
N LYS A 125 -4.58 -18.15 8.50
CA LYS A 125 -3.80 -19.29 9.02
C LYS A 125 -4.66 -20.23 9.86
N LYS A 126 -5.57 -19.70 10.67
CA LYS A 126 -6.39 -20.55 11.57
C LYS A 126 -7.57 -21.21 10.85
N PHE A 127 -8.31 -20.48 10.02
CA PHE A 127 -9.62 -20.92 9.53
C PHE A 127 -9.64 -21.36 8.06
N ILE A 128 -8.67 -20.95 7.23
CA ILE A 128 -8.68 -21.36 5.83
C ILE A 128 -8.04 -22.77 5.72
N ARG A 129 -8.88 -23.69 5.23
CA ARG A 129 -8.55 -25.08 4.94
C ARG A 129 -9.06 -25.42 3.54
N VAL A 130 -8.53 -26.48 2.92
CA VAL A 130 -8.90 -26.81 1.54
C VAL A 130 -10.42 -26.95 1.34
N PRO A 131 -11.18 -27.65 2.20
CA PRO A 131 -12.64 -27.72 2.02
C PRO A 131 -13.34 -26.37 2.12
N ASN A 132 -12.88 -25.48 3.02
CA ASN A 132 -13.48 -24.15 3.22
C ASN A 132 -13.21 -23.22 2.04
N ILE A 133 -12.05 -23.38 1.38
CA ILE A 133 -11.70 -22.61 0.19
C ILE A 133 -12.68 -22.89 -0.94
N TYR A 134 -13.01 -24.15 -1.20
CA TYR A 134 -13.98 -24.48 -2.25
C TYR A 134 -15.32 -23.75 -2.06
N ALA A 135 -15.78 -23.64 -0.80
CA ALA A 135 -16.98 -22.89 -0.47
C ALA A 135 -16.85 -21.38 -0.70
N SER A 136 -15.61 -20.87 -0.68
CA SER A 136 -15.32 -19.43 -0.79
C SER A 136 -14.88 -19.00 -2.19
N LEU A 137 -14.53 -19.94 -3.10
CA LEU A 137 -14.10 -19.62 -4.47
C LEU A 137 -15.13 -18.81 -5.26
N ASN A 138 -16.42 -18.99 -4.97
CA ASN A 138 -17.46 -18.20 -5.62
C ASN A 138 -17.35 -16.71 -5.25
N ILE A 139 -16.96 -16.39 -4.00
CA ILE A 139 -16.75 -15.00 -3.58
C ILE A 139 -15.54 -14.41 -4.31
N VAL A 140 -14.45 -15.19 -4.46
CA VAL A 140 -13.27 -14.79 -5.24
C VAL A 140 -13.63 -14.51 -6.70
N ASN A 141 -14.39 -15.42 -7.33
CA ASN A 141 -14.82 -15.27 -8.71
C ASN A 141 -15.77 -14.08 -8.88
N PHE A 142 -16.63 -13.83 -7.91
CA PHE A 142 -17.51 -12.67 -7.90
C PHE A 142 -16.73 -11.36 -7.71
N THR A 143 -15.68 -11.37 -6.87
CA THR A 143 -14.81 -10.20 -6.70
C THR A 143 -14.19 -9.78 -8.02
N ILE A 144 -13.54 -10.73 -8.72
CA ILE A 144 -12.88 -10.40 -9.99
C ILE A 144 -13.90 -10.02 -11.07
N PHE A 145 -15.07 -10.66 -11.10
CA PHE A 145 -16.16 -10.30 -12.00
C PHE A 145 -16.54 -8.82 -11.83
N LEU A 146 -16.75 -8.34 -10.60
CA LEU A 146 -17.10 -6.93 -10.35
C LEU A 146 -15.96 -5.98 -10.67
N VAL A 147 -14.70 -6.32 -10.31
CA VAL A 147 -13.53 -5.51 -10.65
C VAL A 147 -13.37 -5.36 -12.16
N VAL A 148 -13.53 -6.44 -12.90
CA VAL A 148 -13.44 -6.46 -14.37
C VAL A 148 -14.62 -5.73 -15.00
N THR A 149 -15.83 -5.89 -14.49
CA THR A 149 -17.01 -5.18 -14.97
C THR A 149 -16.83 -3.66 -14.87
N TYR A 150 -16.36 -3.16 -13.72
CA TYR A 150 -16.10 -1.72 -13.58
C TYR A 150 -14.94 -1.25 -14.48
N ALA A 151 -13.90 -2.07 -14.65
CA ALA A 151 -12.84 -1.78 -15.62
C ALA A 151 -13.41 -1.65 -17.06
N PHE A 152 -14.34 -2.51 -17.46
CA PHE A 152 -15.01 -2.42 -18.78
C PHE A 152 -15.85 -1.15 -18.92
N ILE A 153 -16.60 -0.76 -17.87
CA ILE A 153 -17.33 0.51 -17.86
C ILE A 153 -16.38 1.69 -18.15
N GLN A 154 -15.18 1.70 -17.53
CA GLN A 154 -14.14 2.70 -17.80
C GLN A 154 -13.54 2.60 -19.21
N ILE A 155 -13.28 1.39 -19.71
CA ILE A 155 -12.75 1.15 -21.06
C ILE A 155 -13.67 1.73 -22.14
N TYR A 156 -14.98 1.60 -21.96
CA TYR A 156 -15.97 2.11 -22.89
C TYR A 156 -16.37 3.58 -22.65
N GLY A 157 -15.74 4.25 -21.68
CA GLY A 157 -16.03 5.66 -21.36
C GLY A 157 -17.41 5.91 -20.77
N LYS A 158 -17.99 4.89 -20.13
CA LYS A 158 -19.33 4.93 -19.50
C LYS A 158 -19.28 5.05 -17.98
N ASP A 159 -18.11 5.47 -17.42
CA ASP A 159 -17.97 5.63 -15.98
C ASP A 159 -18.97 6.70 -15.46
N PRO A 160 -19.86 6.36 -14.51
CA PRO A 160 -20.79 7.31 -13.93
C PRO A 160 -20.12 8.38 -13.08
N VAL A 161 -18.86 8.14 -12.65
CA VAL A 161 -18.07 9.10 -11.88
C VAL A 161 -17.11 9.84 -12.82
N ASN A 162 -17.16 11.16 -12.76
CA ASN A 162 -16.27 12.02 -13.55
C ASN A 162 -14.90 12.14 -12.87
N TRP A 163 -14.03 11.16 -13.08
CA TRP A 163 -12.66 11.18 -12.56
C TRP A 163 -11.77 12.15 -13.37
N SER A 164 -10.78 12.74 -12.71
CA SER A 164 -9.76 13.57 -13.37
C SER A 164 -8.89 12.80 -14.37
N SER A 165 -8.80 11.47 -14.20
CA SER A 165 -8.05 10.57 -15.08
C SER A 165 -8.99 9.67 -15.87
N LYS A 166 -8.75 9.56 -17.20
CA LYS A 166 -9.46 8.61 -18.09
C LYS A 166 -8.81 7.23 -18.17
N GLN A 167 -7.87 6.91 -17.27
CA GLN A 167 -7.20 5.62 -17.23
C GLN A 167 -8.11 4.52 -16.62
N VAL A 168 -7.81 3.26 -16.96
CA VAL A 168 -8.55 2.11 -16.43
C VAL A 168 -7.94 1.69 -15.10
N PHE A 169 -8.48 2.19 -13.99
CA PHE A 169 -8.01 1.89 -12.63
C PHE A 169 -9.04 1.13 -11.78
N SER A 170 -10.20 0.82 -12.35
CA SER A 170 -11.28 0.06 -11.70
C SER A 170 -11.58 0.62 -10.28
N THR A 171 -11.83 -0.26 -9.31
CA THR A 171 -12.15 0.11 -7.91
C THR A 171 -10.93 0.39 -7.04
N LEU A 172 -9.71 0.34 -7.59
CA LEU A 172 -8.45 0.48 -6.83
C LEU A 172 -7.85 1.90 -6.90
N GLY A 173 -8.35 2.76 -7.79
CA GLY A 173 -7.89 4.14 -7.93
C GLY A 173 -6.52 4.32 -8.60
N ASN A 174 -5.89 3.23 -9.04
CA ASN A 174 -4.61 3.26 -9.76
C ASN A 174 -4.51 2.06 -10.71
N THR A 175 -4.02 2.29 -11.92
CA THR A 175 -3.88 1.25 -12.97
C THR A 175 -3.00 0.09 -12.53
N ASN A 176 -1.90 0.38 -11.82
CA ASN A 176 -0.98 -0.64 -11.32
C ASN A 176 -1.63 -1.51 -10.24
N PHE A 177 -2.43 -0.91 -9.36
CA PHE A 177 -3.11 -1.65 -8.28
C PHE A 177 -4.21 -2.55 -8.85
N SER A 178 -5.00 -2.04 -9.79
CA SER A 178 -6.05 -2.81 -10.45
C SER A 178 -5.47 -3.97 -11.24
N GLY A 179 -4.43 -3.71 -12.03
CA GLY A 179 -3.73 -4.76 -12.76
C GLY A 179 -3.16 -5.84 -11.84
N ALA A 180 -2.58 -5.45 -10.70
CA ALA A 180 -2.01 -6.39 -9.74
C ALA A 180 -3.08 -7.29 -9.10
N VAL A 181 -4.20 -6.74 -8.64
CA VAL A 181 -5.32 -7.52 -8.09
C VAL A 181 -5.91 -8.45 -9.15
N MET A 182 -6.16 -7.93 -10.36
CA MET A 182 -6.64 -8.75 -11.48
C MET A 182 -5.69 -9.92 -11.77
N SER A 183 -4.37 -9.70 -11.75
CA SER A 183 -3.38 -10.75 -12.00
C SER A 183 -3.38 -11.83 -10.91
N ILE A 184 -3.42 -11.45 -9.63
CA ILE A 184 -3.51 -12.39 -8.50
C ILE A 184 -4.77 -13.27 -8.63
N LEU A 185 -5.91 -12.64 -8.90
CA LEU A 185 -7.20 -13.34 -8.98
C LEU A 185 -7.33 -14.16 -10.27
N ALA A 186 -6.77 -13.69 -11.40
CA ALA A 186 -6.70 -14.46 -12.64
C ALA A 186 -5.92 -15.78 -12.46
N ILE A 187 -4.83 -15.76 -11.70
CA ILE A 187 -4.05 -16.97 -11.37
C ILE A 187 -4.91 -17.96 -10.57
N LEU A 188 -5.72 -17.49 -9.61
CA LEU A 188 -6.65 -18.34 -8.86
C LEU A 188 -7.75 -18.93 -9.77
N ILE A 189 -8.27 -18.15 -10.73
CA ILE A 189 -9.24 -18.63 -11.73
C ILE A 189 -8.60 -19.68 -12.63
N PHE A 190 -7.38 -19.42 -13.13
CA PHE A 190 -6.67 -20.37 -13.99
C PHE A 190 -6.48 -21.73 -13.31
N GLY A 191 -6.10 -21.74 -12.02
CA GLY A 191 -6.03 -22.97 -11.25
C GLY A 191 -7.37 -23.70 -11.14
N GLN A 192 -8.49 -22.97 -11.00
CA GLN A 192 -9.83 -23.58 -11.01
C GLN A 192 -10.17 -24.19 -12.37
N ILE A 193 -9.87 -23.53 -13.49
CA ILE A 193 -10.08 -24.03 -14.85
C ILE A 193 -9.40 -25.38 -15.06
N CYS A 194 -8.22 -25.57 -14.49
CA CYS A 194 -7.42 -26.79 -14.60
C CYS A 194 -7.97 -27.98 -13.78
N ILE A 195 -8.95 -27.79 -12.90
CA ILE A 195 -9.59 -28.88 -12.13
C ILE A 195 -10.48 -29.68 -13.08
N ARG A 196 -10.23 -31.01 -13.19
CA ARG A 196 -10.95 -31.87 -14.13
C ARG A 196 -12.44 -32.06 -13.79
N GLU A 197 -12.78 -32.13 -12.54
CA GLU A 197 -14.12 -32.47 -12.02
C GLU A 197 -15.10 -31.28 -12.02
N ILE A 198 -14.74 -30.13 -12.57
CA ILE A 198 -15.65 -28.98 -12.67
C ILE A 198 -16.67 -29.21 -13.80
N ARG A 199 -17.94 -28.89 -13.52
CA ARG A 199 -19.04 -28.91 -14.52
C ARG A 199 -18.67 -28.04 -15.72
N ILE A 200 -18.99 -28.48 -16.93
CA ILE A 200 -18.59 -27.80 -18.16
C ILE A 200 -19.07 -26.34 -18.23
N LEU A 201 -20.31 -26.05 -17.84
CA LEU A 201 -20.84 -24.67 -17.83
C LEU A 201 -20.02 -23.75 -16.90
N ARG A 202 -19.63 -24.25 -15.72
CA ARG A 202 -18.76 -23.49 -14.80
C ARG A 202 -17.37 -23.27 -15.41
N ARG A 203 -16.82 -24.26 -16.11
CA ARG A 203 -15.52 -24.12 -16.77
C ARG A 203 -15.58 -23.07 -17.87
N ILE A 204 -16.62 -23.07 -18.70
CA ILE A 204 -16.84 -22.07 -19.75
C ILE A 204 -16.93 -20.66 -19.11
N PHE A 205 -17.72 -20.50 -18.06
CA PHE A 205 -17.81 -19.22 -17.32
C PHE A 205 -16.45 -18.75 -16.82
N LEU A 206 -15.63 -19.63 -16.21
CA LEU A 206 -14.30 -19.30 -15.70
C LEU A 206 -13.32 -18.95 -16.82
N ILE A 207 -13.41 -19.64 -17.98
CA ILE A 207 -12.59 -19.30 -19.15
C ILE A 207 -12.96 -17.92 -19.69
N LEU A 208 -14.23 -17.61 -19.84
CA LEU A 208 -14.67 -16.29 -20.29
C LEU A 208 -14.23 -15.20 -19.31
N LEU A 209 -14.44 -15.41 -18.01
CA LEU A 209 -14.01 -14.49 -16.96
C LEU A 209 -12.48 -14.26 -16.99
N PHE A 210 -11.71 -15.33 -17.21
CA PHE A 210 -10.25 -15.25 -17.36
C PHE A 210 -9.86 -14.42 -18.59
N LEU A 211 -10.46 -14.68 -19.75
CA LEU A 211 -10.19 -13.93 -20.99
C LEU A 211 -10.56 -12.45 -20.87
N PHE A 212 -11.72 -12.13 -20.29
CA PHE A 212 -12.09 -10.74 -19.99
C PHE A 212 -11.13 -10.08 -19.02
N THR A 213 -10.64 -10.82 -18.02
CA THR A 213 -9.62 -10.32 -17.10
C THR A 213 -8.30 -10.02 -17.81
N LEU A 214 -7.84 -10.90 -18.72
CA LEU A 214 -6.63 -10.65 -19.51
C LEU A 214 -6.76 -9.37 -20.35
N PHE A 215 -7.92 -9.18 -21.00
CA PHE A 215 -8.18 -7.98 -21.78
C PHE A 215 -8.19 -6.73 -20.89
N ALA A 216 -8.84 -6.79 -19.72
CA ALA A 216 -8.85 -5.67 -18.76
C ALA A 216 -7.42 -5.34 -18.28
N ILE A 217 -6.60 -6.34 -17.91
CA ILE A 217 -5.19 -6.15 -17.54
C ILE A 217 -4.42 -5.44 -18.65
N TYR A 218 -4.58 -5.89 -19.90
CA TYR A 218 -3.94 -5.25 -21.05
C TYR A 218 -4.33 -3.76 -21.16
N ARG A 219 -5.61 -3.44 -20.99
CA ARG A 219 -6.15 -2.08 -21.09
C ARG A 219 -5.74 -1.16 -19.93
N THR A 220 -5.29 -1.70 -18.78
CA THR A 220 -4.72 -0.88 -17.71
C THR A 220 -3.37 -0.25 -18.09
N ASN A 221 -2.68 -0.75 -19.12
CA ASN A 221 -1.30 -0.41 -19.46
C ASN A 221 -0.28 -0.64 -18.32
N ALA A 222 -0.64 -1.40 -17.30
CA ALA A 222 0.20 -1.71 -16.14
C ALA A 222 1.18 -2.85 -16.48
N ARG A 223 2.40 -2.51 -16.93
CA ARG A 223 3.43 -3.52 -17.30
C ARG A 223 3.74 -4.49 -16.17
N GLN A 224 3.77 -4.00 -14.93
CA GLN A 224 4.01 -4.86 -13.77
C GLN A 224 2.94 -5.95 -13.61
N ALA A 225 1.67 -5.67 -13.95
CA ALA A 225 0.60 -6.65 -13.90
C ALA A 225 0.78 -7.76 -14.94
N LEU A 226 1.26 -7.41 -16.13
CA LEU A 226 1.60 -8.41 -17.16
C LEU A 226 2.76 -9.30 -16.73
N ILE A 227 3.82 -8.71 -16.15
CA ILE A 227 4.96 -9.47 -15.59
C ILE A 227 4.48 -10.43 -14.49
N GLN A 228 3.67 -9.94 -13.56
CA GLN A 228 3.09 -10.70 -12.46
C GLN A 228 2.28 -11.91 -12.97
N LEU A 229 1.39 -11.68 -13.93
CA LEU A 229 0.58 -12.72 -14.55
C LEU A 229 1.44 -13.74 -15.31
N THR A 230 2.39 -13.27 -16.11
CA THR A 230 3.30 -14.13 -16.89
C THR A 230 4.11 -15.04 -15.97
N ILE A 231 4.68 -14.50 -14.89
CA ILE A 231 5.40 -15.31 -13.88
C ILE A 231 4.45 -16.34 -13.24
N GLY A 232 3.22 -15.95 -12.92
CA GLY A 232 2.23 -16.88 -12.37
C GLY A 232 1.90 -18.03 -13.33
N LEU A 233 1.64 -17.75 -14.61
CA LEU A 233 1.38 -18.77 -15.62
C LEU A 233 2.61 -19.65 -15.90
N LEU A 234 3.81 -19.06 -15.86
CA LEU A 234 5.06 -19.80 -15.98
C LEU A 234 5.26 -20.78 -14.82
N CYS A 235 4.95 -20.37 -13.58
CA CYS A 235 4.98 -21.27 -12.42
C CYS A 235 4.00 -22.44 -12.57
N PHE A 236 2.80 -22.22 -13.13
CA PHE A 236 1.89 -23.32 -13.49
C PHE A 236 2.48 -24.24 -14.55
N SER A 237 3.09 -23.69 -15.59
CA SER A 237 3.74 -24.46 -16.66
C SER A 237 4.87 -25.34 -16.11
N ILE A 238 5.70 -24.80 -15.21
CA ILE A 238 6.74 -25.56 -14.49
C ILE A 238 6.10 -26.67 -13.66
N TYR A 239 5.05 -26.38 -12.89
CA TYR A 239 4.36 -27.37 -12.07
C TYR A 239 3.81 -28.54 -12.93
N PHE A 240 3.15 -28.25 -14.06
CA PHE A 240 2.64 -29.30 -14.95
C PHE A 240 3.76 -30.08 -15.65
N ALA A 241 4.85 -29.42 -16.04
CA ALA A 241 6.02 -30.06 -16.60
C ALA A 241 6.67 -31.05 -15.60
N TRP A 242 6.83 -30.65 -14.33
CA TRP A 242 7.32 -31.53 -13.25
C TRP A 242 6.42 -32.74 -13.03
N ARG A 243 5.10 -32.56 -13.11
CA ARG A 243 4.14 -33.68 -12.99
C ARG A 243 4.23 -34.66 -14.15
N LYS A 244 4.59 -34.21 -15.34
CA LYS A 244 4.72 -35.08 -16.53
C LYS A 244 6.03 -35.87 -16.49
N LYS A 245 7.17 -35.19 -16.39
CA LYS A 245 8.51 -35.75 -16.19
C LYS A 245 9.40 -34.73 -15.50
N ARG A 246 10.18 -35.16 -14.50
CA ARG A 246 11.09 -34.26 -13.73
C ARG A 246 12.04 -33.48 -14.64
N ILE A 247 12.55 -34.12 -15.70
CA ILE A 247 13.46 -33.46 -16.65
C ILE A 247 12.82 -32.25 -17.35
N TYR A 248 11.55 -32.35 -17.74
CA TYR A 248 10.85 -31.21 -18.37
C TYR A 248 10.68 -30.05 -17.39
N GLY A 249 10.40 -30.35 -16.13
CA GLY A 249 10.35 -29.35 -15.08
C GLY A 249 11.68 -28.66 -14.85
N LEU A 250 12.79 -29.43 -14.81
CA LEU A 250 14.15 -28.90 -14.68
C LEU A 250 14.51 -27.99 -15.86
N ILE A 251 14.28 -28.44 -17.09
CA ILE A 251 14.58 -27.67 -18.32
C ILE A 251 13.78 -26.34 -18.29
N LEU A 252 12.48 -26.39 -18.01
CA LEU A 252 11.65 -25.19 -17.99
C LEU A 252 12.02 -24.24 -16.84
N SER A 253 12.40 -24.77 -15.69
CA SER A 253 12.90 -23.97 -14.55
C SER A 253 14.22 -23.28 -14.92
N PHE A 254 15.14 -23.97 -15.59
CA PHE A 254 16.40 -23.40 -16.04
C PHE A 254 16.18 -22.28 -17.08
N ILE A 255 15.35 -22.53 -18.10
CA ILE A 255 14.99 -21.51 -19.09
C ILE A 255 14.38 -20.29 -18.40
N SER A 256 13.47 -20.50 -17.44
CA SER A 256 12.83 -19.42 -16.69
C SER A 256 13.84 -18.61 -15.89
N LEU A 257 14.80 -19.28 -15.25
CA LEU A 257 15.88 -18.60 -14.49
C LEU A 257 16.73 -17.72 -15.42
N VAL A 258 17.09 -18.23 -16.60
CA VAL A 258 17.85 -17.48 -17.62
C VAL A 258 17.06 -16.24 -18.07
N LEU A 259 15.77 -16.39 -18.36
CA LEU A 259 14.91 -15.26 -18.76
C LEU A 259 14.77 -14.23 -17.63
N ILE A 260 14.67 -14.65 -16.38
CA ILE A 260 14.64 -13.74 -15.22
C ILE A 260 15.96 -12.98 -15.10
N ILE A 261 17.10 -13.65 -15.24
CA ILE A 261 18.43 -13.00 -15.22
C ILE A 261 18.54 -11.95 -16.33
N PHE A 262 18.17 -12.28 -17.56
CA PHE A 262 18.17 -11.31 -18.67
C PHE A 262 17.16 -10.17 -18.43
N GLY A 263 16.02 -10.45 -17.82
CA GLY A 263 15.06 -9.42 -17.42
C GLY A 263 15.64 -8.45 -16.39
N LEU A 264 16.33 -8.96 -15.37
CA LEU A 264 17.02 -8.15 -14.36
C LEU A 264 18.15 -7.32 -14.96
N LEU A 265 18.99 -7.91 -15.83
CA LEU A 265 20.03 -7.17 -16.54
C LEU A 265 19.41 -6.04 -17.39
N GLY A 266 18.28 -6.32 -18.07
CA GLY A 266 17.54 -5.32 -18.82
C GLY A 266 17.03 -4.17 -17.95
N ALA A 267 16.53 -4.45 -16.74
CA ALA A 267 16.11 -3.44 -15.77
C ALA A 267 17.28 -2.59 -15.24
N LEU A 268 18.49 -3.16 -15.22
CA LEU A 268 19.74 -2.45 -14.85
C LEU A 268 20.41 -1.76 -16.06
N ASN A 269 19.68 -1.52 -17.15
CA ASN A 269 20.19 -0.92 -18.38
C ASN A 269 21.34 -1.71 -19.03
N SER A 270 21.35 -3.03 -18.86
CA SER A 270 22.39 -3.94 -19.37
C SER A 270 21.76 -5.13 -20.10
N GLY A 271 22.57 -5.85 -20.90
CA GLY A 271 22.13 -7.07 -21.55
C GLY A 271 21.18 -6.87 -22.74
N PRO A 272 20.71 -7.99 -23.36
CA PRO A 272 19.99 -7.96 -24.63
C PRO A 272 18.61 -7.32 -24.56
N PHE A 273 17.96 -7.32 -23.38
CA PHE A 273 16.62 -6.79 -23.21
C PHE A 273 16.57 -5.33 -22.72
N LYS A 274 17.72 -4.62 -22.60
CA LYS A 274 17.78 -3.24 -22.11
C LYS A 274 16.84 -2.30 -22.87
N GLY A 275 16.84 -2.33 -24.19
CA GLY A 275 16.01 -1.45 -25.03
C GLY A 275 14.50 -1.67 -24.86
N PHE A 276 14.09 -2.86 -24.43
CA PHE A 276 12.71 -3.21 -24.20
C PHE A 276 12.26 -2.92 -22.75
N ILE A 277 13.12 -3.23 -21.77
CA ILE A 277 12.78 -3.18 -20.33
C ILE A 277 13.12 -1.82 -19.72
N TYR A 278 14.30 -1.25 -20.01
CA TYR A 278 14.76 0.00 -19.42
C TYR A 278 14.01 1.20 -20.03
N LYS A 279 12.95 1.58 -19.36
CA LYS A 279 12.10 2.74 -19.70
C LYS A 279 12.09 3.72 -18.52
N ASP A 280 11.57 4.94 -18.74
CA ASP A 280 11.50 5.97 -17.68
C ASP A 280 10.84 5.46 -16.41
N SER A 281 9.78 4.65 -16.52
CA SER A 281 9.10 4.05 -15.35
C SER A 281 9.97 3.06 -14.56
N VAL A 282 11.02 2.49 -15.15
CA VAL A 282 12.00 1.62 -14.48
C VAL A 282 13.14 2.46 -13.94
N SER A 283 13.67 3.38 -14.76
CA SER A 283 14.74 4.30 -14.40
C SER A 283 14.40 5.12 -13.14
N VAL A 284 13.20 5.70 -13.08
CA VAL A 284 12.75 6.52 -11.95
C VAL A 284 12.70 5.73 -10.64
N ARG A 285 12.38 4.43 -10.69
CA ARG A 285 12.39 3.58 -9.47
C ARG A 285 13.78 3.44 -8.86
N GLY A 286 14.84 3.42 -9.68
CA GLY A 286 16.22 3.42 -9.20
C GLY A 286 16.52 4.64 -8.31
N PHE A 287 15.99 5.81 -8.64
CA PHE A 287 16.11 6.99 -7.79
C PHE A 287 15.35 6.85 -6.47
N TYR A 288 14.13 6.30 -6.50
CA TYR A 288 13.37 6.02 -5.28
C TYR A 288 14.10 5.03 -4.36
N TRP A 289 14.67 3.96 -4.93
CA TRP A 289 15.43 2.98 -4.15
C TRP A 289 16.66 3.60 -3.49
N ARG A 290 17.43 4.41 -4.22
CA ARG A 290 18.60 5.10 -3.66
C ARG A 290 18.21 6.06 -2.54
N ALA A 291 17.15 6.82 -2.70
CA ALA A 291 16.63 7.68 -1.63
C ALA A 291 16.23 6.86 -0.40
N GLY A 292 15.50 5.75 -0.57
CA GLY A 292 15.13 4.85 0.53
C GLY A 292 16.34 4.22 1.23
N ILE A 293 17.37 3.83 0.48
CA ILE A 293 18.61 3.29 1.05
C ILE A 293 19.37 4.37 1.86
N ARG A 294 19.38 5.63 1.41
CA ARG A 294 19.96 6.74 2.18
C ARG A 294 19.19 7.01 3.46
N MET A 295 17.86 7.01 3.41
CA MET A 295 17.02 7.12 4.62
C MET A 295 17.37 6.05 5.64
N PHE A 296 17.48 4.78 5.19
CA PHE A 296 17.88 3.66 6.06
C PHE A 296 19.29 3.84 6.64
N LYS A 297 20.27 4.26 5.83
CA LYS A 297 21.66 4.45 6.30
C LYS A 297 21.77 5.51 7.40
N GLU A 298 20.98 6.57 7.32
CA GLU A 298 20.97 7.64 8.33
C GLU A 298 20.07 7.33 9.53
N ASN A 299 19.06 6.48 9.35
CA ASN A 299 18.12 6.08 10.41
C ASN A 299 18.02 4.55 10.50
N PRO A 300 19.12 3.83 10.86
CA PRO A 300 19.22 2.39 10.64
C PRO A 300 18.29 1.57 11.54
N TRP A 301 18.02 1.97 12.77
CA TRP A 301 17.32 1.12 13.74
C TRP A 301 15.81 1.13 13.57
N PHE A 302 15.19 2.30 13.49
CA PHE A 302 13.74 2.47 13.47
C PHE A 302 13.23 3.11 12.17
N GLY A 303 14.13 3.45 11.24
CA GLY A 303 13.79 4.17 10.01
C GLY A 303 13.32 5.60 10.27
N VAL A 304 12.77 6.24 9.26
CA VAL A 304 12.19 7.59 9.39
C VAL A 304 10.77 7.58 9.98
N GLY A 305 10.24 6.41 10.29
CA GLY A 305 8.88 6.16 10.76
C GLY A 305 7.99 5.58 9.64
N LEU A 306 7.06 4.68 10.02
CA LEU A 306 6.15 4.04 9.06
C LEU A 306 5.45 5.11 8.23
N ASP A 307 5.37 4.88 6.93
CA ASP A 307 4.72 5.75 5.91
C ASP A 307 5.23 7.20 5.84
N ASN A 308 6.33 7.56 6.54
CA ASN A 308 6.93 8.90 6.51
C ASN A 308 7.88 9.13 5.32
N TYR A 309 7.93 8.26 4.32
CA TYR A 309 8.86 8.33 3.19
C TYR A 309 8.78 9.67 2.45
N ASN A 310 7.59 10.19 2.19
CA ASN A 310 7.35 11.45 1.46
C ASN A 310 8.05 12.65 2.13
N TYR A 311 8.02 12.72 3.47
CA TYR A 311 8.64 13.80 4.25
C TYR A 311 10.17 13.89 4.09
N PHE A 312 10.78 12.80 3.65
CA PHE A 312 12.23 12.68 3.54
C PHE A 312 12.70 12.54 2.09
N PHE A 313 11.81 12.21 1.14
CA PHE A 313 12.21 11.91 -0.23
C PHE A 313 12.98 13.06 -0.88
N LYS A 314 12.50 14.31 -0.78
CA LYS A 314 13.14 15.48 -1.39
C LYS A 314 14.52 15.77 -0.83
N GLN A 315 14.76 15.47 0.44
CA GLN A 315 16.07 15.61 1.08
C GLN A 315 17.07 14.56 0.57
N TYR A 316 16.61 13.32 0.34
CA TYR A 316 17.48 12.19 0.02
C TYR A 316 17.52 11.84 -1.48
N ARG A 317 16.71 12.51 -2.31
CA ARG A 317 16.74 12.30 -3.76
C ARG A 317 18.06 12.73 -4.38
N ASP A 318 18.42 12.14 -5.52
CA ASP A 318 19.57 12.56 -6.31
C ASP A 318 19.32 13.89 -7.00
N VAL A 319 20.36 14.66 -7.25
CA VAL A 319 20.30 15.88 -8.06
C VAL A 319 19.80 15.56 -9.47
N ASP A 320 20.26 14.46 -10.09
CA ASP A 320 19.84 14.02 -11.42
C ASP A 320 18.35 13.72 -11.51
N TYR A 321 17.72 13.26 -10.42
CA TYR A 321 16.28 13.12 -10.36
C TYR A 321 15.57 14.46 -10.54
N SER A 322 16.01 15.48 -9.80
CA SER A 322 15.43 16.82 -9.84
C SER A 322 15.57 17.47 -11.21
N LEU A 323 16.74 17.32 -11.84
CA LEU A 323 17.04 17.87 -13.17
C LEU A 323 16.30 17.13 -14.28
N ARG A 324 16.10 15.80 -14.14
CA ARG A 324 15.47 14.99 -15.18
C ARG A 324 13.94 15.00 -15.13
N TYR A 325 13.36 14.98 -13.92
CA TYR A 325 11.91 14.83 -13.75
C TYR A 325 11.23 16.10 -13.24
N GLY A 326 12.00 17.10 -12.81
CA GLY A 326 11.50 18.38 -12.30
C GLY A 326 11.60 18.51 -10.78
N PHE A 327 11.73 19.75 -10.34
CA PHE A 327 12.00 20.09 -8.95
C PHE A 327 10.81 19.82 -8.01
N ASP A 328 9.59 19.91 -8.52
CA ASP A 328 8.37 19.77 -7.70
C ASP A 328 7.94 18.31 -7.51
N LEU A 329 8.39 17.41 -8.39
CA LEU A 329 7.99 16.01 -8.30
C LEU A 329 8.55 15.34 -7.06
N THR A 330 7.69 14.60 -6.38
CA THR A 330 8.00 13.83 -5.17
C THR A 330 7.59 12.37 -5.33
N SER A 331 8.01 11.54 -4.40
CA SER A 331 7.52 10.17 -4.27
C SER A 331 7.13 9.90 -2.82
N SER A 332 5.96 9.33 -2.62
CA SER A 332 5.47 8.93 -1.30
C SER A 332 5.97 7.53 -0.89
N ASN A 333 6.72 6.82 -1.76
CA ASN A 333 7.10 5.44 -1.50
C ASN A 333 8.32 5.03 -2.34
N ALA A 334 9.08 4.05 -1.86
CA ALA A 334 10.24 3.50 -2.57
C ALA A 334 9.87 2.68 -3.82
N HIS A 335 8.60 2.39 -4.10
CA HIS A 335 8.16 1.47 -5.16
C HIS A 335 8.82 0.07 -5.08
N ASN A 336 9.14 -0.36 -3.89
CA ASN A 336 9.65 -1.67 -3.50
C ASN A 336 9.34 -1.83 -2.01
N VAL A 337 8.49 -2.79 -1.66
CA VAL A 337 8.00 -2.98 -0.28
C VAL A 337 9.14 -3.32 0.68
N PHE A 338 10.15 -4.06 0.22
CA PHE A 338 11.29 -4.44 1.06
C PHE A 338 12.15 -3.22 1.39
N ILE A 339 12.52 -2.42 0.39
CA ILE A 339 13.28 -1.17 0.59
C ILE A 339 12.45 -0.19 1.43
N GLN A 340 11.15 -0.09 1.18
CA GLN A 340 10.24 0.74 1.96
C GLN A 340 10.28 0.39 3.45
N ASN A 341 10.18 -0.91 3.79
CA ASN A 341 10.21 -1.35 5.19
C ASN A 341 11.54 -1.05 5.89
N PHE A 342 12.67 -1.11 5.17
CA PHE A 342 13.95 -0.65 5.74
C PHE A 342 14.03 0.86 5.86
N ALA A 343 13.60 1.61 4.85
CA ALA A 343 13.65 3.08 4.86
C ALA A 343 12.79 3.67 5.97
N THR A 344 11.54 3.19 6.10
CA THR A 344 10.56 3.76 7.03
C THR A 344 10.49 3.02 8.37
N GLY A 345 10.78 1.73 8.40
CA GLY A 345 10.71 0.89 9.60
C GLY A 345 12.05 0.53 10.21
N GLY A 346 13.16 0.82 9.52
CA GLY A 346 14.53 0.50 9.95
C GLY A 346 14.84 -0.99 9.90
N PHE A 347 15.96 -1.34 10.53
CA PHE A 347 16.47 -2.71 10.59
C PHE A 347 15.45 -3.70 11.18
N PHE A 348 14.78 -3.32 12.26
CA PHE A 348 13.88 -4.24 12.96
C PHE A 348 12.63 -4.57 12.13
N VAL A 349 11.96 -3.59 11.51
CA VAL A 349 10.79 -3.84 10.66
C VAL A 349 11.21 -4.55 9.37
N GLY A 350 12.26 -4.05 8.69
CA GLY A 350 12.73 -4.64 7.44
C GLY A 350 13.12 -6.11 7.60
N THR A 351 13.90 -6.43 8.65
CA THR A 351 14.37 -7.79 8.91
C THR A 351 13.23 -8.71 9.34
N SER A 352 12.38 -8.29 10.28
CA SER A 352 11.25 -9.12 10.74
C SER A 352 10.24 -9.39 9.62
N TYR A 353 9.99 -8.41 8.74
CA TYR A 353 9.18 -8.59 7.54
C TYR A 353 9.80 -9.64 6.59
N ILE A 354 11.10 -9.51 6.26
CA ILE A 354 11.79 -10.48 5.38
C ILE A 354 11.74 -11.89 5.98
N LEU A 355 12.05 -12.03 7.27
CA LEU A 355 12.02 -13.33 7.94
C LEU A 355 10.61 -13.95 7.92
N LEU A 356 9.57 -13.15 8.04
CA LEU A 356 8.18 -13.62 7.88
C LEU A 356 7.91 -14.11 6.45
N GLN A 357 8.35 -13.36 5.40
CA GLN A 357 8.19 -13.79 4.01
C GLN A 357 8.98 -15.08 3.72
N ILE A 358 10.21 -15.21 4.24
CA ILE A 358 11.02 -16.42 4.13
C ILE A 358 10.32 -17.59 4.82
N TYR A 359 9.75 -17.38 6.00
CA TYR A 359 8.97 -18.41 6.70
C TYR A 359 7.78 -18.88 5.84
N ILE A 360 7.00 -17.96 5.27
CA ILE A 360 5.88 -18.29 4.38
C ILE A 360 6.38 -19.08 3.16
N PHE A 361 7.50 -18.68 2.57
CA PHE A 361 8.11 -19.37 1.41
C PHE A 361 8.48 -20.82 1.73
N PHE A 362 9.13 -21.10 2.86
CA PHE A 362 9.42 -22.48 3.27
C PHE A 362 8.14 -23.28 3.54
N ARG A 363 7.10 -22.62 4.09
CA ARG A 363 5.80 -23.25 4.27
C ARG A 363 5.11 -23.56 2.93
N ALA A 364 5.30 -22.71 1.91
CA ALA A 364 4.81 -22.95 0.55
C ALA A 364 5.50 -24.16 -0.10
N ILE A 365 6.82 -24.25 -0.01
CA ILE A 365 7.57 -25.44 -0.49
C ILE A 365 7.04 -26.70 0.18
N LYS A 366 6.89 -26.69 1.51
CA LYS A 366 6.36 -27.84 2.25
C LYS A 366 4.95 -28.20 1.79
N LEU A 367 4.06 -27.21 1.58
CA LEU A 367 2.70 -27.43 1.11
C LEU A 367 2.66 -28.09 -0.27
N LEU A 368 3.58 -27.72 -1.15
CA LEU A 368 3.69 -28.30 -2.51
C LEU A 368 4.26 -29.72 -2.51
N SER A 369 5.20 -30.05 -1.59
CA SER A 369 5.87 -31.35 -1.51
C SER A 369 4.89 -32.51 -1.24
N PHE A 370 3.79 -32.25 -0.55
CA PHE A 370 2.79 -33.27 -0.16
C PHE A 370 1.59 -33.37 -1.13
N SER A 371 1.58 -32.66 -2.27
CA SER A 371 0.34 -32.39 -2.99
C SER A 371 0.28 -32.89 -4.44
N PHE A 372 0.96 -33.98 -4.82
CA PHE A 372 1.08 -34.31 -6.25
C PHE A 372 -0.09 -35.06 -6.91
N SER A 373 -1.10 -35.56 -6.17
CA SER A 373 -2.05 -36.53 -6.72
C SER A 373 -3.56 -36.21 -6.63
N SER A 374 -3.98 -35.13 -5.98
CA SER A 374 -5.42 -34.90 -5.72
C SER A 374 -5.95 -33.60 -6.33
N ARG A 375 -7.30 -33.51 -6.46
CA ARG A 375 -8.03 -32.28 -6.77
C ARG A 375 -7.58 -31.09 -5.91
N ASP A 376 -7.29 -31.36 -4.64
CA ASP A 376 -6.86 -30.39 -3.66
C ASP A 376 -5.47 -29.82 -3.95
N SER A 377 -4.62 -30.53 -4.70
CA SER A 377 -3.30 -30.06 -5.06
C SER A 377 -3.34 -28.84 -5.96
N LEU A 378 -4.26 -28.77 -6.93
CA LEU A 378 -4.38 -27.60 -7.81
C LEU A 378 -4.79 -26.34 -7.06
N ILE A 379 -5.66 -26.44 -6.05
CA ILE A 379 -6.03 -25.28 -5.22
C ILE A 379 -4.85 -24.82 -4.37
N LYS A 380 -4.11 -25.75 -3.74
CA LYS A 380 -2.90 -25.42 -2.96
C LYS A 380 -1.86 -24.73 -3.85
N VAL A 381 -1.61 -25.28 -5.04
CA VAL A 381 -0.70 -24.70 -6.05
C VAL A 381 -1.15 -23.31 -6.48
N SER A 382 -2.44 -23.11 -6.77
CA SER A 382 -2.98 -21.81 -7.16
C SER A 382 -2.76 -20.74 -6.08
N ILE A 383 -2.96 -21.09 -4.81
CA ILE A 383 -2.75 -20.18 -3.68
C ILE A 383 -1.26 -19.80 -3.56
N VAL A 384 -0.37 -20.79 -3.67
CA VAL A 384 1.08 -20.55 -3.63
C VAL A 384 1.52 -19.65 -4.78
N ILE A 385 1.08 -19.94 -6.01
CA ILE A 385 1.44 -19.15 -7.19
C ILE A 385 0.87 -17.73 -7.11
N SER A 386 -0.37 -17.55 -6.64
CA SER A 386 -0.97 -16.23 -6.43
C SER A 386 -0.21 -15.42 -5.36
N TRP A 387 0.27 -16.08 -4.30
CA TRP A 387 1.13 -15.43 -3.32
C TRP A 387 2.51 -15.06 -3.90
N ILE A 388 3.12 -15.92 -4.73
CA ILE A 388 4.35 -15.58 -5.46
C ILE A 388 4.11 -14.36 -6.37
N ALA A 389 3.00 -14.31 -7.08
CA ALA A 389 2.64 -13.16 -7.90
C ALA A 389 2.50 -11.87 -7.08
N TYR A 390 1.93 -11.94 -5.87
CA TYR A 390 1.93 -10.81 -4.93
C TYR A 390 3.36 -10.39 -4.54
N GLN A 391 4.28 -11.33 -4.27
CA GLN A 391 5.67 -10.99 -3.94
C GLN A 391 6.40 -10.34 -5.13
N VAL A 392 6.14 -10.78 -6.36
CA VAL A 392 6.67 -10.15 -7.58
C VAL A 392 6.24 -8.68 -7.68
N GLN A 393 4.96 -8.40 -7.40
CA GLN A 393 4.46 -7.03 -7.34
C GLN A 393 5.17 -6.21 -6.25
N SER A 394 5.36 -6.78 -5.06
CA SER A 394 6.00 -6.13 -3.92
C SER A 394 7.46 -5.73 -4.18
N LEU A 395 8.17 -6.42 -5.10
CA LEU A 395 9.54 -6.07 -5.52
C LEU A 395 9.61 -4.83 -6.41
N VAL A 396 8.54 -4.50 -7.13
CA VAL A 396 8.60 -3.46 -8.18
C VAL A 396 7.54 -2.38 -8.03
N SER A 397 6.71 -2.43 -6.99
CA SER A 397 5.60 -1.51 -6.80
C SER A 397 5.34 -1.19 -5.33
N ILE A 398 4.38 -0.30 -5.15
CA ILE A 398 3.88 0.16 -3.85
C ILE A 398 2.93 -0.90 -3.29
N ASP A 399 2.94 -1.08 -1.98
CA ASP A 399 1.88 -1.80 -1.29
C ASP A 399 0.63 -0.92 -1.18
N ASN A 400 -0.53 -1.54 -1.35
CA ASN A 400 -1.84 -0.89 -1.28
C ASN A 400 -2.82 -1.81 -0.56
N ILE A 401 -3.70 -1.25 0.26
CA ILE A 401 -4.64 -2.00 1.09
C ILE A 401 -5.42 -3.06 0.28
N GLY A 402 -5.90 -2.67 -0.91
CA GLY A 402 -6.66 -3.57 -1.78
C GLY A 402 -5.87 -4.76 -2.34
N ILE A 403 -4.53 -4.66 -2.40
CA ILE A 403 -3.62 -5.74 -2.82
C ILE A 403 -3.13 -6.52 -1.60
N SER A 404 -2.69 -5.81 -0.55
CA SER A 404 -2.03 -6.37 0.63
C SER A 404 -2.95 -7.29 1.43
N ILE A 405 -4.27 -7.05 1.42
CA ILE A 405 -5.23 -7.95 2.04
C ILE A 405 -5.20 -9.34 1.38
N TRP A 406 -5.07 -9.42 0.04
CA TRP A 406 -4.90 -10.69 -0.67
C TRP A 406 -3.58 -11.35 -0.34
N GLY A 407 -2.47 -10.59 -0.31
CA GLY A 407 -1.17 -11.09 0.11
C GLY A 407 -1.19 -11.71 1.51
N SER A 408 -1.84 -11.04 2.46
CA SER A 408 -2.00 -11.49 3.84
C SER A 408 -2.86 -12.75 3.95
N VAL A 409 -4.00 -12.78 3.27
CA VAL A 409 -4.90 -13.94 3.28
C VAL A 409 -4.27 -15.16 2.61
N LEU A 410 -3.60 -14.99 1.48
CA LEU A 410 -2.90 -16.08 0.77
C LEU A 410 -1.73 -16.61 1.61
N GLY A 411 -0.90 -15.72 2.18
CA GLY A 411 0.22 -16.10 3.04
C GLY A 411 -0.24 -16.87 4.30
N GLY A 412 -1.27 -16.36 4.98
CA GLY A 412 -1.89 -17.03 6.12
C GLY A 412 -2.44 -18.41 5.75
N SER A 413 -3.10 -18.53 4.61
CA SER A 413 -3.64 -19.80 4.09
C SER A 413 -2.55 -20.82 3.83
N ILE A 414 -1.42 -20.42 3.25
CA ILE A 414 -0.24 -21.29 3.02
C ILE A 414 0.27 -21.85 4.34
N VAL A 415 0.50 -20.97 5.33
CA VAL A 415 0.99 -21.40 6.65
C VAL A 415 -0.01 -22.33 7.34
N GLY A 416 -1.29 -22.02 7.28
CA GLY A 416 -2.36 -22.82 7.89
C GLY A 416 -2.49 -24.21 7.28
N MET A 417 -2.53 -24.32 5.95
CA MET A 417 -2.67 -25.59 5.24
C MET A 417 -1.43 -26.49 5.37
N SER A 418 -0.23 -25.89 5.39
CA SER A 418 1.03 -26.64 5.51
C SER A 418 1.30 -27.20 6.92
N SER A 419 0.52 -26.78 7.93
CA SER A 419 0.69 -27.24 9.33
C SER A 419 -0.08 -28.53 9.66
N ILE A 420 -1.07 -28.90 8.86
CA ILE A 420 -2.04 -29.97 9.18
C ILE A 420 -1.50 -31.38 8.88
N ASP A 421 -0.61 -31.52 7.91
CA ASP A 421 -0.14 -32.84 7.46
C ASP A 421 0.69 -33.63 8.51
N ARG A 422 0.94 -33.07 9.70
CA ARG A 422 1.67 -33.75 10.80
C ARG A 422 0.81 -34.22 11.98
N GLN A 423 -0.48 -33.86 12.01
CA GLN A 423 -1.33 -34.30 13.14
C GLN A 423 -2.03 -35.60 12.79
N SER A 424 -1.62 -36.66 13.53
CA SER A 424 -2.22 -37.99 13.44
C SER A 424 -3.73 -37.99 13.74
N PRO A 425 -4.48 -39.05 13.32
CA PRO A 425 -5.94 -39.14 13.48
C PRO A 425 -6.47 -39.05 14.92
N GLN A 426 -5.61 -39.06 15.91
CA GLN A 426 -6.01 -39.10 17.34
C GLN A 426 -6.53 -37.75 17.87
N ILE A 427 -6.21 -36.60 17.24
CA ILE A 427 -6.68 -35.27 17.69
C ILE A 427 -8.15 -35.03 17.33
N HIS A 428 -8.70 -35.74 16.33
CA HIS A 428 -10.10 -35.64 15.95
C HIS A 428 -11.12 -36.06 17.02
N LYS A 429 -10.70 -36.79 18.06
CA LYS A 429 -11.60 -37.23 19.16
C LYS A 429 -11.83 -36.16 20.23
N SER A 430 -10.90 -35.24 20.44
CA SER A 430 -10.99 -34.18 21.45
C SER A 430 -11.87 -33.00 21.03
N GLU A 431 -12.01 -32.71 19.73
CA GLU A 431 -12.83 -31.57 19.25
C GLU A 431 -14.35 -31.81 19.25
N LYS A 432 -14.80 -33.04 19.46
CA LYS A 432 -16.23 -33.40 19.42
C LYS A 432 -17.07 -32.90 20.61
N GLY A 433 -16.46 -32.45 21.69
CA GLY A 433 -17.16 -32.06 22.91
C GLY A 433 -17.47 -30.55 23.08
N PHE A 434 -16.86 -29.68 22.29
CA PHE A 434 -16.86 -28.22 22.57
C PHE A 434 -17.65 -27.34 21.59
N ALA A 435 -18.23 -27.90 20.52
CA ALA A 435 -18.76 -27.11 19.39
C ALA A 435 -20.07 -26.36 19.66
N THR A 436 -20.81 -26.62 20.73
CA THR A 436 -22.22 -26.18 20.80
C THR A 436 -22.54 -25.08 21.82
N LYS A 437 -21.65 -24.75 22.78
CA LYS A 437 -21.92 -23.71 23.81
C LYS A 437 -21.14 -22.40 23.65
N SER A 438 -20.20 -22.31 22.68
CA SER A 438 -19.24 -21.19 22.63
C SER A 438 -19.48 -20.16 21.53
N ASP A 439 -20.43 -20.36 20.58
CA ASP A 439 -20.60 -19.48 19.43
C ASP A 439 -21.11 -18.08 19.81
N GLY A 440 -22.02 -17.98 20.77
CA GLY A 440 -22.54 -16.69 21.23
C GLY A 440 -21.46 -15.79 21.85
N SER A 441 -20.53 -16.37 22.64
CA SER A 441 -19.45 -15.58 23.27
C SER A 441 -18.39 -15.09 22.28
N ARG A 442 -18.16 -15.81 21.17
CA ARG A 442 -17.27 -15.38 20.07
C ARG A 442 -17.88 -14.21 19.32
N LEU A 443 -19.15 -14.30 18.98
CA LEU A 443 -19.88 -13.23 18.32
C LEU A 443 -19.98 -11.98 19.21
N LEU A 444 -20.22 -12.15 20.51
CA LEU A 444 -20.25 -11.02 21.46
C LEU A 444 -18.91 -10.29 21.50
N LEU A 445 -17.76 -11.00 21.65
CA LEU A 445 -16.45 -10.37 21.68
C LEU A 445 -16.11 -9.72 20.33
N SER A 446 -16.51 -10.35 19.22
CA SER A 446 -16.36 -9.76 17.88
C SER A 446 -17.16 -8.45 17.75
N ALA A 447 -18.39 -8.43 18.26
CA ALA A 447 -19.23 -7.24 18.27
C ALA A 447 -18.59 -6.12 19.14
N ILE A 448 -18.10 -6.46 20.34
CA ILE A 448 -17.39 -5.51 21.19
C ILE A 448 -16.19 -4.89 20.46
N CYS A 449 -15.30 -5.71 19.89
CA CYS A 449 -14.13 -5.23 19.13
C CYS A 449 -14.55 -4.36 17.94
N PHE A 450 -15.61 -4.73 17.23
CA PHE A 450 -16.17 -3.96 16.13
C PHE A 450 -16.65 -2.59 16.60
N PHE A 451 -17.48 -2.52 17.66
CA PHE A 451 -17.98 -1.25 18.19
C PHE A 451 -16.84 -0.38 18.76
N CYS A 452 -15.84 -0.97 19.42
CA CYS A 452 -14.66 -0.24 19.86
C CYS A 452 -13.90 0.38 18.69
N SER A 453 -13.83 -0.29 17.54
CA SER A 453 -13.13 0.25 16.36
C SER A 453 -13.85 1.46 15.75
N LEU A 454 -15.15 1.66 16.01
CA LEU A 454 -15.89 2.85 15.57
C LEU A 454 -15.32 4.14 16.19
N LEU A 455 -14.69 4.06 17.37
CA LEU A 455 -14.00 5.21 17.99
C LEU A 455 -12.84 5.74 17.11
N ILE A 456 -12.30 4.92 16.22
CA ILE A 456 -11.26 5.31 15.25
C ILE A 456 -11.90 5.61 13.90
N VAL A 457 -12.79 4.74 13.43
CA VAL A 457 -13.37 4.80 12.09
C VAL A 457 -14.26 6.02 11.90
N ILE A 458 -15.11 6.37 12.87
CA ILE A 458 -16.02 7.52 12.76
C ILE A 458 -15.26 8.85 12.66
N PRO A 459 -14.26 9.16 13.51
CA PRO A 459 -13.45 10.37 13.35
C PRO A 459 -12.71 10.42 12.00
N MET A 460 -12.13 9.31 11.55
CA MET A 460 -11.45 9.25 10.24
C MET A 460 -12.42 9.51 9.08
N TYR A 461 -13.60 8.89 9.11
CA TYR A 461 -14.67 9.13 8.14
C TYR A 461 -15.04 10.61 8.10
N ARG A 462 -15.32 11.21 9.26
CA ARG A 462 -15.72 12.63 9.37
C ARG A 462 -14.65 13.56 8.80
N VAL A 463 -13.38 13.31 9.10
CA VAL A 463 -12.27 14.13 8.62
C VAL A 463 -12.22 14.10 7.09
N ASP A 464 -12.20 12.92 6.47
CA ASP A 464 -12.09 12.78 5.01
C ASP A 464 -13.29 13.45 4.30
N HIS A 465 -14.50 13.22 4.81
CA HIS A 465 -15.71 13.83 4.29
C HIS A 465 -15.74 15.36 4.50
N SER A 466 -15.28 15.86 5.66
CA SER A 466 -15.21 17.30 5.93
C SER A 466 -14.21 18.02 5.04
N VAL A 467 -13.06 17.40 4.70
CA VAL A 467 -12.12 17.97 3.72
C VAL A 467 -12.78 18.04 2.34
N TRP A 468 -13.45 16.97 1.91
CA TRP A 468 -14.18 16.95 0.65
C TRP A 468 -15.24 18.05 0.58
N LEU A 469 -16.07 18.21 1.63
CA LEU A 469 -17.07 19.30 1.73
C LEU A 469 -16.42 20.67 1.69
N SER A 470 -15.34 20.88 2.44
CA SER A 470 -14.64 22.17 2.45
C SER A 470 -14.12 22.55 1.06
N VAL A 471 -13.56 21.59 0.32
CA VAL A 471 -13.11 21.85 -1.06
C VAL A 471 -14.28 22.11 -2.01
N ALA A 472 -15.40 21.40 -1.83
CA ALA A 472 -16.59 21.55 -2.68
C ALA A 472 -17.34 22.87 -2.42
N THR A 473 -17.24 23.46 -1.23
CA THR A 473 -18.01 24.65 -0.80
C THR A 473 -17.18 25.92 -0.65
N LYS A 474 -15.95 25.94 -1.14
CA LYS A 474 -15.02 27.07 -0.96
C LYS A 474 -15.39 28.37 -1.69
N ASN A 475 -16.44 28.40 -2.53
CA ASN A 475 -16.79 29.58 -3.32
C ASN A 475 -17.32 30.73 -2.45
N PRO A 476 -16.67 31.91 -2.45
CA PRO A 476 -17.17 33.10 -1.76
C PRO A 476 -18.44 33.63 -2.42
N GLY A 477 -19.37 34.10 -1.62
CA GLY A 477 -20.59 34.75 -2.08
C GLY A 477 -21.91 34.03 -1.82
N ASP A 478 -21.84 32.78 -1.33
CA ASP A 478 -23.00 32.00 -0.86
C ASP A 478 -22.86 31.77 0.64
N LYS A 479 -23.69 32.43 1.44
CA LYS A 479 -23.65 32.41 2.92
C LYS A 479 -23.79 30.96 3.49
N GLU A 480 -24.60 30.14 2.85
CA GLU A 480 -24.77 28.75 3.28
C GLU A 480 -23.49 27.94 3.04
N LYS A 481 -22.88 28.07 1.87
CA LYS A 481 -21.61 27.42 1.55
C LYS A 481 -20.47 27.93 2.44
N GLU A 482 -20.44 29.22 2.75
CA GLU A 482 -19.45 29.80 3.65
C GLU A 482 -19.56 29.21 5.08
N LEU A 483 -20.79 29.04 5.59
CA LEU A 483 -21.03 28.39 6.87
C LEU A 483 -20.60 26.92 6.86
N ILE A 484 -20.96 26.18 5.81
CA ILE A 484 -20.54 24.78 5.62
C ILE A 484 -19.02 24.67 5.58
N PHE A 485 -18.35 25.54 4.81
CA PHE A 485 -16.89 25.62 4.73
C PHE A 485 -16.27 25.86 6.12
N LYS A 486 -16.77 26.86 6.87
CA LYS A 486 -16.25 27.20 8.19
C LYS A 486 -16.35 26.04 9.17
N LEU A 487 -17.53 25.42 9.31
CA LEU A 487 -17.76 24.31 10.24
C LEU A 487 -16.89 23.09 9.91
N ASN A 488 -16.78 22.73 8.62
CA ASN A 488 -15.98 21.59 8.22
C ASN A 488 -14.48 21.86 8.36
N SER A 489 -14.02 23.05 8.01
CA SER A 489 -12.63 23.47 8.20
C SER A 489 -12.20 23.43 9.65
N GLU A 490 -13.01 23.94 10.57
CA GLU A 490 -12.75 23.86 12.04
C GLU A 490 -12.71 22.42 12.52
N SER A 491 -13.61 21.56 12.04
CA SER A 491 -13.62 20.13 12.34
C SER A 491 -12.30 19.43 11.94
N VAL A 492 -11.78 19.73 10.75
CA VAL A 492 -10.53 19.16 10.25
C VAL A 492 -9.33 19.69 11.02
N LEU A 493 -9.23 21.01 11.22
CA LEU A 493 -8.08 21.64 11.87
C LEU A 493 -7.92 21.20 13.33
N ASN A 494 -9.02 20.97 14.04
CA ASN A 494 -9.02 20.53 15.44
C ASN A 494 -8.90 19.01 15.60
N SER A 495 -9.01 18.23 14.51
CA SER A 495 -8.94 16.77 14.62
C SER A 495 -7.51 16.25 14.71
N ASN A 496 -7.28 15.33 15.65
CA ASN A 496 -6.06 14.55 15.73
C ASN A 496 -5.98 13.43 14.66
N PHE A 497 -7.09 13.11 14.00
CA PHE A 497 -7.16 12.14 12.91
C PHE A 497 -6.91 12.76 11.53
N ALA A 498 -6.81 14.10 11.45
CA ALA A 498 -6.51 14.80 10.22
C ALA A 498 -4.98 14.80 9.95
N PRO A 499 -4.51 14.23 8.84
CA PRO A 499 -3.14 14.39 8.37
C PRO A 499 -2.80 15.87 8.14
N THR A 500 -1.50 16.22 8.26
CA THR A 500 -1.02 17.59 8.00
C THR A 500 -1.41 18.07 6.61
N ASP A 501 -1.33 17.21 5.60
CA ASP A 501 -1.67 17.57 4.21
C ASP A 501 -3.14 17.99 4.07
N TYR A 502 -4.06 17.33 4.78
CA TYR A 502 -5.48 17.74 4.81
C TYR A 502 -5.66 19.12 5.43
N LYS A 503 -4.92 19.42 6.51
CA LYS A 503 -4.93 20.75 7.14
C LYS A 503 -4.37 21.82 6.20
N ASN A 504 -3.32 21.50 5.44
CA ASN A 504 -2.74 22.40 4.45
C ASN A 504 -3.72 22.73 3.31
N VAL A 505 -4.52 21.76 2.86
CA VAL A 505 -5.62 22.01 1.89
C VAL A 505 -6.63 22.99 2.46
N ILE A 506 -7.01 22.85 3.73
CA ILE A 506 -7.91 23.79 4.39
C ILE A 506 -7.27 25.19 4.50
N PHE A 507 -6.01 25.29 4.93
CA PHE A 507 -5.32 26.59 5.00
C PHE A 507 -5.23 27.27 3.65
N SER A 508 -4.91 26.54 2.58
CA SER A 508 -4.89 27.09 1.22
C SER A 508 -6.26 27.65 0.80
N SER A 509 -7.34 26.99 1.19
CA SER A 509 -8.71 27.43 0.89
C SER A 509 -9.15 28.62 1.75
N MET A 510 -8.54 28.82 2.92
CA MET A 510 -8.82 29.96 3.80
C MET A 510 -8.26 31.30 3.27
N PHE A 511 -7.23 31.30 2.44
CA PHE A 511 -6.62 32.53 1.90
C PHE A 511 -7.59 33.39 1.10
N GLU A 512 -8.60 32.79 0.50
CA GLU A 512 -9.61 33.48 -0.30
C GLU A 512 -10.69 34.16 0.58
N ASN A 513 -10.87 33.70 1.84
CA ASN A 513 -12.04 33.98 2.65
C ASN A 513 -11.77 34.55 4.04
N GLN A 514 -10.51 34.66 4.48
CA GLN A 514 -10.17 35.04 5.84
C GLN A 514 -8.99 36.02 5.91
N ASP A 515 -8.88 36.71 7.06
CA ASP A 515 -7.73 37.57 7.36
C ASP A 515 -6.42 36.74 7.35
N LEU A 516 -5.50 37.15 6.51
CA LEU A 516 -4.22 36.49 6.28
C LEU A 516 -3.39 36.37 7.58
N LYS A 517 -3.46 37.37 8.50
CA LYS A 517 -2.77 37.31 9.78
C LYS A 517 -3.28 36.17 10.65
N LEU A 518 -4.60 36.02 10.73
CA LEU A 518 -5.23 34.94 11.48
C LEU A 518 -4.88 33.57 10.89
N VAL A 519 -4.90 33.44 9.58
CA VAL A 519 -4.52 32.19 8.89
C VAL A 519 -3.04 31.86 9.14
N ASN A 520 -2.15 32.86 9.06
CA ASN A 520 -0.72 32.70 9.34
C ASN A 520 -0.47 32.15 10.76
N GLU A 521 -1.15 32.69 11.78
CA GLU A 521 -1.01 32.19 13.16
C GLU A 521 -1.45 30.73 13.30
N LYS A 522 -2.55 30.34 12.64
CA LYS A 522 -3.00 28.94 12.64
C LYS A 522 -1.99 28.01 11.95
N ILE A 523 -1.37 28.45 10.84
CA ILE A 523 -0.34 27.69 10.13
C ILE A 523 0.91 27.56 11.00
N LYS A 524 1.33 28.61 11.74
CA LYS A 524 2.45 28.54 12.71
C LYS A 524 2.22 27.49 13.79
N VAL A 525 1.01 27.38 14.31
CA VAL A 525 0.65 26.30 15.28
C VAL A 525 0.81 24.92 14.64
N GLN A 526 0.38 24.75 13.38
CA GLN A 526 0.56 23.48 12.67
C GLN A 526 2.03 23.19 12.37
N TYR A 527 2.79 24.20 11.93
CA TYR A 527 4.22 24.11 11.69
C TYR A 527 4.99 23.64 12.95
N ASN A 528 4.65 24.14 14.13
CA ASN A 528 5.29 23.71 15.38
C ASN A 528 5.05 22.23 15.70
N LYS A 529 3.93 21.66 15.19
CA LYS A 529 3.63 20.21 15.32
C LYS A 529 4.33 19.37 14.26
N ASP A 530 4.58 19.94 13.08
CA ASP A 530 5.18 19.23 11.95
C ASP A 530 6.13 20.16 11.15
N PRO A 531 7.31 20.46 11.69
CA PRO A 531 8.23 21.48 11.15
C PRO A 531 8.96 21.04 9.86
N ARG A 532 8.82 19.80 9.42
CA ARG A 532 9.41 19.31 8.16
C ARG A 532 8.43 19.29 6.98
N ASN A 533 7.15 19.55 7.22
CA ASN A 533 6.18 19.53 6.13
C ASN A 533 6.43 20.71 5.18
N LEU A 534 6.87 20.40 3.96
CA LEU A 534 7.26 21.39 2.95
C LEU A 534 6.07 22.24 2.49
N ASP A 535 4.87 21.66 2.45
CA ASP A 535 3.67 22.41 2.03
C ASP A 535 3.29 23.43 3.11
N THR A 536 3.35 23.04 4.40
CA THR A 536 3.15 23.98 5.53
C THR A 536 4.18 25.11 5.50
N LEU A 537 5.46 24.81 5.23
CA LEU A 537 6.52 25.83 5.08
C LEU A 537 6.23 26.75 3.88
N SER A 538 5.78 26.20 2.76
CA SER A 538 5.41 27.00 1.57
C SER A 538 4.25 27.96 1.85
N LEU A 539 3.24 27.51 2.61
CA LEU A 539 2.13 28.37 3.05
C LEU A 539 2.62 29.49 3.99
N LEU A 540 3.53 29.19 4.93
CA LEU A 540 4.12 30.21 5.81
C LEU A 540 4.92 31.22 5.02
N ILE A 541 5.77 30.79 4.09
CA ILE A 541 6.54 31.68 3.23
C ILE A 541 5.60 32.64 2.49
N TYR A 542 4.53 32.09 1.88
CA TYR A 542 3.54 32.90 1.19
C TYR A 542 2.89 33.96 2.10
N CYS A 543 2.47 33.55 3.32
CA CYS A 543 1.89 34.48 4.28
C CYS A 543 2.87 35.58 4.70
N GLU A 544 4.09 35.22 5.05
CA GLU A 544 5.08 36.20 5.52
C GLU A 544 5.51 37.16 4.40
N GLU A 545 5.64 36.69 3.15
CA GLU A 545 5.87 37.55 1.98
C GLU A 545 4.73 38.55 1.78
N LYS A 546 3.47 38.12 1.86
CA LYS A 546 2.29 38.99 1.71
C LYS A 546 2.13 39.98 2.87
N LEU A 547 2.58 39.62 4.07
CA LEU A 547 2.60 40.49 5.24
C LEU A 547 3.84 41.39 5.30
N SER A 548 4.73 41.35 4.30
CA SER A 548 6.00 42.08 4.22
C SER A 548 7.00 41.71 5.32
N ASN A 549 6.86 40.57 5.93
CA ASN A 549 7.77 40.02 6.94
C ASN A 549 8.93 39.26 6.28
N TYR A 550 9.68 39.94 5.41
CA TYR A 550 10.66 39.31 4.53
C TYR A 550 11.76 38.52 5.25
N GLN A 551 12.20 38.96 6.43
CA GLN A 551 13.20 38.23 7.21
C GLN A 551 12.66 36.86 7.67
N GLN A 552 11.41 36.79 8.12
CA GLN A 552 10.79 35.51 8.51
C GLN A 552 10.56 34.59 7.29
N ALA A 553 10.20 35.15 6.16
CA ALA A 553 10.09 34.40 4.90
C ALA A 553 11.43 33.79 4.48
N ILE A 554 12.53 34.53 4.63
CA ILE A 554 13.91 34.04 4.41
C ILE A 554 14.23 32.88 5.35
N ASP A 555 13.95 33.03 6.64
CA ASP A 555 14.22 31.99 7.64
C ASP A 555 13.49 30.68 7.31
N TYR A 556 12.23 30.74 6.89
CA TYR A 556 11.49 29.57 6.42
C TYR A 556 12.05 28.99 5.12
N ARG A 557 12.43 29.84 4.13
CA ARG A 557 13.05 29.36 2.89
C ARG A 557 14.39 28.67 3.14
N LEU A 558 15.20 29.17 4.05
CA LEU A 558 16.46 28.52 4.44
C LEU A 558 16.21 27.12 5.04
N LYS A 559 15.09 26.92 5.76
CA LYS A 559 14.69 25.58 6.22
C LYS A 559 14.27 24.70 5.05
N VAL A 560 13.53 25.26 4.08
CA VAL A 560 13.14 24.52 2.87
C VAL A 560 14.35 24.09 2.06
N THR A 561 15.40 24.93 1.91
CA THR A 561 16.62 24.51 1.19
C THR A 561 17.38 23.37 1.87
N LYS A 562 17.26 23.20 3.20
CA LYS A 562 17.82 22.04 3.91
C LYS A 562 17.00 20.76 3.69
N LEU A 563 15.69 20.89 3.54
CA LEU A 563 14.76 19.76 3.34
C LEU A 563 14.62 19.36 1.87
N ASP A 564 14.88 20.27 0.95
CA ASP A 564 14.81 20.08 -0.50
C ASP A 564 16.00 20.79 -1.19
N PRO A 565 17.25 20.26 -0.98
CA PRO A 565 18.47 20.94 -1.40
C PRO A 565 18.68 21.01 -2.91
N TRP A 566 18.04 20.11 -3.67
CA TRP A 566 18.17 20.00 -5.12
C TRP A 566 17.00 20.64 -5.87
N ASN A 567 16.45 21.73 -5.33
CA ASN A 567 15.37 22.49 -5.94
C ASN A 567 15.81 23.93 -6.22
N ALA A 568 16.11 24.22 -7.47
CA ALA A 568 16.57 25.54 -7.91
C ALA A 568 15.56 26.65 -7.61
N LYS A 569 14.25 26.36 -7.61
CA LYS A 569 13.21 27.33 -7.27
C LYS A 569 13.32 27.88 -5.84
N ASN A 570 13.79 27.05 -4.90
CA ASN A 570 13.98 27.46 -3.51
C ASN A 570 15.08 28.53 -3.39
N TYR A 571 16.19 28.37 -4.12
CA TYR A 571 17.27 29.32 -4.14
C TYR A 571 16.94 30.59 -4.95
N LEU A 572 16.18 30.44 -6.04
CA LEU A 572 15.64 31.58 -6.79
C LEU A 572 14.76 32.46 -5.88
N GLY A 573 13.83 31.86 -5.14
CA GLY A 573 13.02 32.61 -4.18
C GLY A 573 13.84 33.24 -3.04
N LEU A 574 14.94 32.62 -2.59
CA LEU A 574 15.87 33.26 -1.66
C LEU A 574 16.53 34.49 -2.29
N ALA A 575 17.01 34.38 -3.54
CA ALA A 575 17.63 35.51 -4.23
C ALA A 575 16.64 36.68 -4.38
N GLN A 576 15.36 36.41 -4.68
CA GLN A 576 14.29 37.42 -4.75
C GLN A 576 14.09 38.12 -3.40
N LEU A 577 14.01 37.37 -2.30
CA LEU A 577 13.84 37.93 -0.96
C LEU A 577 15.05 38.75 -0.52
N TYR A 578 16.28 38.27 -0.77
CA TYR A 578 17.50 39.01 -0.45
C TYR A 578 17.61 40.30 -1.27
N LYS A 579 17.15 40.30 -2.53
CA LYS A 579 17.05 41.52 -3.34
C LYS A 579 16.09 42.55 -2.72
N VAL A 580 14.94 42.10 -2.22
CA VAL A 580 13.95 42.98 -1.57
C VAL A 580 14.53 43.65 -0.30
N ILE A 581 15.28 42.92 0.52
CA ILE A 581 15.88 43.48 1.74
C ILE A 581 17.24 44.14 1.50
N GLY A 582 17.73 44.17 0.24
CA GLY A 582 19.02 44.82 -0.11
C GLY A 582 20.26 44.01 0.18
N ASP A 583 20.18 42.73 0.58
CA ASP A 583 21.34 41.88 0.87
C ASP A 583 21.94 41.28 -0.43
N LYS A 584 22.78 42.08 -1.07
CA LYS A 584 23.44 41.69 -2.33
C LYS A 584 24.36 40.47 -2.21
N ASN A 585 24.97 40.24 -1.04
CA ASN A 585 25.92 39.14 -0.84
C ASN A 585 25.16 37.78 -0.83
N ASN A 586 24.15 37.65 -0.01
CA ASN A 586 23.33 36.42 0.07
C ASN A 586 22.48 36.20 -1.19
N MET A 587 22.08 37.29 -1.87
CA MET A 587 21.45 37.22 -3.18
C MET A 587 22.39 36.52 -4.20
N LYS A 588 23.64 37.01 -4.35
CA LYS A 588 24.63 36.39 -5.26
C LYS A 588 24.95 34.96 -4.87
N LEU A 589 25.09 34.65 -3.58
CA LEU A 589 25.35 33.30 -3.08
C LEU A 589 24.20 32.34 -3.45
N SER A 590 22.96 32.78 -3.37
CA SER A 590 21.81 31.99 -3.77
C SER A 590 21.81 31.65 -5.26
N VAL A 591 22.19 32.61 -6.12
CA VAL A 591 22.35 32.38 -7.57
C VAL A 591 23.51 31.40 -7.84
N GLN A 592 24.66 31.56 -7.16
CA GLN A 592 25.80 30.66 -7.29
C GLN A 592 25.41 29.20 -6.93
N LYS A 593 24.53 29.02 -5.93
CA LYS A 593 24.00 27.70 -5.60
C LYS A 593 23.20 27.07 -6.73
N ILE A 594 22.37 27.85 -7.43
CA ILE A 594 21.64 27.36 -8.63
C ILE A 594 22.64 26.94 -9.70
N LEU A 595 23.62 27.79 -10.02
CA LEU A 595 24.62 27.51 -11.06
C LEU A 595 25.48 26.29 -10.75
N ALA A 596 25.72 25.98 -9.48
CA ALA A 596 26.52 24.84 -9.05
C ALA A 596 25.91 23.47 -9.42
N PHE A 597 24.59 23.34 -9.44
CA PHE A 597 23.96 22.05 -9.73
C PHE A 597 22.95 22.08 -10.91
N ALA A 598 22.45 23.24 -11.29
CA ALA A 598 21.41 23.41 -12.29
C ALA A 598 21.79 24.41 -13.41
N SER A 599 23.09 24.51 -13.74
CA SER A 599 23.61 25.51 -14.70
C SER A 599 22.99 25.43 -16.11
N LYS A 600 22.46 24.27 -16.49
CA LYS A 600 21.78 24.04 -17.78
C LYS A 600 20.25 24.13 -17.70
N ASP A 601 19.70 24.40 -16.53
CA ASP A 601 18.25 24.54 -16.35
C ASP A 601 17.80 25.98 -16.67
N PRO A 602 16.66 26.20 -17.31
CA PRO A 602 16.14 27.54 -17.60
C PRO A 602 16.06 28.47 -16.39
N ILE A 603 15.91 27.92 -15.18
CA ILE A 603 15.93 28.71 -13.93
C ILE A 603 17.28 29.40 -13.70
N ALA A 604 18.39 28.78 -14.12
CA ALA A 604 19.73 29.39 -14.02
C ALA A 604 19.82 30.64 -14.91
N ASP A 605 19.31 30.60 -16.14
CA ASP A 605 19.29 31.75 -17.05
C ASP A 605 18.44 32.90 -16.46
N VAL A 606 17.27 32.58 -15.91
CA VAL A 606 16.44 33.56 -15.21
C VAL A 606 17.19 34.18 -14.03
N ALA A 607 17.83 33.36 -13.20
CA ALA A 607 18.56 33.83 -12.03
C ALA A 607 19.76 34.74 -12.40
N VAL A 608 20.53 34.38 -13.44
CA VAL A 608 21.66 35.20 -13.92
C VAL A 608 21.13 36.53 -14.47
N LYS A 609 20.15 36.52 -15.36
CA LYS A 609 19.59 37.71 -15.97
C LYS A 609 18.99 38.68 -14.95
N GLU A 610 18.28 38.16 -13.95
CA GLU A 610 17.54 38.98 -12.98
C GLU A 610 18.45 39.56 -11.87
N PHE A 611 19.50 38.81 -11.44
CA PHE A 611 20.27 39.15 -10.24
C PHE A 611 21.75 39.45 -10.47
N LEU A 612 22.35 38.96 -11.56
CA LEU A 612 23.76 39.19 -11.84
C LEU A 612 24.00 40.22 -12.98
N GLY A 613 22.94 40.52 -13.74
CA GLY A 613 23.01 41.36 -14.94
C GLY A 613 23.63 40.60 -16.12
N ASN A 614 23.44 41.07 -17.34
CA ASN A 614 24.16 40.53 -18.49
C ASN A 614 25.66 40.81 -18.28
N SER A 615 26.44 39.77 -17.96
CA SER A 615 27.89 39.82 -17.89
C SER A 615 28.55 39.94 -19.29
N ASN A 616 27.82 40.46 -20.27
CA ASN A 616 28.30 40.80 -21.60
C ASN A 616 28.14 42.35 -21.80
N ASN A 617 28.98 43.13 -21.12
CA ASN A 617 29.50 44.42 -21.56
C ASN A 617 30.90 44.56 -20.96
#